data_64ee443943fe4bcc93ab338e73b760d0
#
_entry.id   64ee443943fe4bcc93ab338e73b760d0
#
_cell.length_a   1.000
_cell.length_b   1.000
_cell.length_c   1.000
_cell.angle_alpha   90.00
_cell.angle_beta   90.00
_cell.angle_gamma   90.00
#
_symmetry.space_group_name_H-M   'P 1'
#
loop_
_entity.id
_entity.type
_entity.pdbx_description
1 polymer ?
#
loop_
_entity_poly.entity_id
_entity_poly.type
_entity_poly.pdbx_seq_one_letter_code
_entity_poly.pdbx_strand_id
1 'polypeptide(L)'
;MTAYIIRRLLLIVPTLFGIMLINFLVIQAAPGGPIEQLISRYTGTGVDATARISGSNQTEAASNRQLSSDGNLSSKYRGAQGIDPAFLRELEVMYGFDKPAHKRFLKMLGDYVRFDFGDSFFRDQRVVDLVLEKMPVSISLGLWTTLFIYTISIPLGILKAVRDGSRFDFWSSSVVVVGNAIPSFLFAILLIVLFSGGRYFDWFPLRGLTSPGWQELSYFARIVDYFWHLALPILSMVIGGFAALTLLTKNSFLEEINKQYVVTARAKGLTERHVLLGHVFRNAMLIVIAGFPSAFVGILFTGALLTEIIFSLDGLGLLGFEAVVNRDYPVMFASLYFFTLLGLTMQLIGDLTYMVIDPRIDFDNREV
;
A
#
# COMPACT_ATOMS: atom_id res chain seq x y z
N MET A 1 -15.18 19.59 18.79
CA MET A 1 -14.38 19.45 17.55
C MET A 1 -12.89 19.77 17.75
N THR A 2 -12.53 20.96 18.18
CA THR A 2 -11.11 21.34 18.34
C THR A 2 -10.39 20.45 19.35
N ALA A 3 -11.01 20.14 20.49
CA ALA A 3 -10.44 19.25 21.51
C ALA A 3 -10.24 17.83 20.96
N TYR A 4 -11.18 17.30 20.18
CA TYR A 4 -11.04 16.01 19.53
C TYR A 4 -9.86 15.96 18.56
N ILE A 5 -9.71 16.97 17.67
CA ILE A 5 -8.59 17.05 16.73
C ILE A 5 -7.25 17.10 17.48
N ILE A 6 -7.15 17.95 18.51
CA ILE A 6 -5.94 18.06 19.33
C ILE A 6 -5.61 16.72 20.00
N ARG A 7 -6.61 16.06 20.61
CA ARG A 7 -6.43 14.73 21.23
C ARG A 7 -5.94 13.70 20.22
N ARG A 8 -6.52 13.66 19.02
CA ARG A 8 -6.11 12.75 17.93
C ARG A 8 -4.69 13.03 17.45
N LEU A 9 -4.35 14.29 17.24
CA LEU A 9 -2.97 14.69 16.87
C LEU A 9 -1.96 14.31 17.96
N LEU A 10 -2.30 14.53 19.24
CA LEU A 10 -1.44 14.11 20.35
C LEU A 10 -1.28 12.59 20.42
N LEU A 11 -2.30 11.81 20.08
CA LEU A 11 -2.23 10.35 20.05
C LEU A 11 -1.37 9.80 18.89
N ILE A 12 -1.12 10.57 17.84
CA ILE A 12 -0.19 10.18 16.77
C ILE A 12 1.20 9.91 17.35
N VAL A 13 1.68 10.76 18.26
CA VAL A 13 3.03 10.64 18.83
C VAL A 13 3.23 9.31 19.57
N PRO A 14 2.42 8.94 20.59
CA PRO A 14 2.62 7.66 21.28
C PRO A 14 2.36 6.45 20.37
N THR A 15 1.48 6.57 19.38
CA THR A 15 1.24 5.50 18.41
C THR A 15 2.45 5.27 17.53
N LEU A 16 3.02 6.32 16.94
CA LEU A 16 4.26 6.22 16.17
C LEU A 16 5.40 5.67 17.04
N PHE A 17 5.57 6.18 18.26
CA PHE A 17 6.58 5.68 19.18
C PHE A 17 6.41 4.17 19.43
N GLY A 18 5.20 3.72 19.74
CA GLY A 18 4.91 2.31 20.01
C GLY A 18 5.20 1.41 18.79
N ILE A 19 4.78 1.82 17.60
CA ILE A 19 5.04 1.09 16.37
C ILE A 19 6.54 1.02 16.07
N MET A 20 7.25 2.14 16.18
CA MET A 20 8.68 2.19 15.95
C MET A 20 9.46 1.36 16.98
N LEU A 21 9.05 1.38 18.26
CA LEU A 21 9.65 0.56 19.31
C LEU A 21 9.47 -0.93 19.02
N ILE A 22 8.25 -1.38 18.72
CA ILE A 22 7.97 -2.79 18.44
C ILE A 22 8.78 -3.25 17.23
N ASN A 23 8.76 -2.48 16.13
CA ASN A 23 9.52 -2.84 14.94
C ASN A 23 11.02 -2.87 15.19
N PHE A 24 11.55 -1.90 15.95
CA PHE A 24 12.95 -1.91 16.34
C PHE A 24 13.32 -3.16 17.14
N LEU A 25 12.50 -3.56 18.11
CA LEU A 25 12.72 -4.77 18.90
C LEU A 25 12.67 -6.04 18.06
N VAL A 26 11.68 -6.15 17.16
CA VAL A 26 11.55 -7.28 16.22
C VAL A 26 12.80 -7.40 15.34
N ILE A 27 13.28 -6.29 14.79
CA ILE A 27 14.46 -6.29 13.93
C ILE A 27 15.72 -6.62 14.73
N GLN A 28 15.84 -6.20 15.99
CA GLN A 28 16.96 -6.60 16.85
C GLN A 28 16.95 -8.10 17.17
N ALA A 29 15.77 -8.72 17.28
CA ALA A 29 15.60 -10.14 17.53
C ALA A 29 15.76 -11.00 16.26
N ALA A 30 15.59 -10.43 15.07
CA ALA A 30 15.70 -11.15 13.81
C ALA A 30 17.15 -11.59 13.54
N PRO A 31 17.38 -12.86 13.16
CA PRO A 31 18.72 -13.34 12.85
C PRO A 31 19.26 -12.68 11.57
N GLY A 32 20.55 -12.32 11.58
CA GLY A 32 21.23 -11.61 10.50
C GLY A 32 21.05 -10.08 10.59
N GLY A 33 21.84 -9.35 9.86
CA GLY A 33 21.83 -7.89 9.82
C GLY A 33 22.31 -7.33 8.50
N PRO A 34 22.38 -5.98 8.33
CA PRO A 34 22.86 -5.38 7.09
C PRO A 34 24.33 -5.73 6.81
N ILE A 35 25.14 -5.91 7.83
CA ILE A 35 26.55 -6.35 7.69
C ILE A 35 26.61 -7.76 7.09
N GLU A 36 25.80 -8.70 7.59
CA GLU A 36 25.76 -10.07 7.05
C GLU A 36 25.20 -10.11 5.63
N GLN A 37 24.25 -9.26 5.32
CA GLN A 37 23.72 -9.13 3.96
C GLN A 37 24.77 -8.57 3.00
N LEU A 38 25.55 -7.58 3.45
CA LEU A 38 26.65 -7.02 2.66
C LEU A 38 27.73 -8.10 2.43
N ILE A 39 28.10 -8.84 3.48
CA ILE A 39 29.03 -9.97 3.39
C ILE A 39 28.54 -10.99 2.34
N SER A 40 27.26 -11.37 2.39
CA SER A 40 26.69 -12.34 1.45
C SER A 40 26.73 -11.86 0.00
N ARG A 41 26.60 -10.56 -0.25
CA ARG A 41 26.77 -9.96 -1.58
C ARG A 41 28.23 -9.99 -2.05
N TYR A 42 29.17 -9.62 -1.18
CA TYR A 42 30.60 -9.68 -1.52
C TYR A 42 31.10 -11.10 -1.77
N THR A 43 30.56 -12.08 -1.06
CA THR A 43 30.92 -13.51 -1.25
C THR A 43 30.13 -14.16 -2.41
N GLY A 44 29.26 -13.42 -3.09
CA GLY A 44 28.47 -13.93 -4.22
C GLY A 44 27.36 -14.92 -3.84
N THR A 45 27.02 -15.00 -2.56
CA THR A 45 25.93 -15.85 -2.03
C THR A 45 24.61 -15.11 -1.90
N GLY A 46 24.59 -13.79 -2.15
CA GLY A 46 23.41 -12.93 -2.09
C GLY A 46 22.47 -13.16 -3.27
N VAL A 47 21.19 -13.39 -3.02
CA VAL A 47 20.13 -13.50 -4.02
C VAL A 47 19.36 -12.18 -4.08
N ASP A 48 19.14 -11.66 -5.28
CA ASP A 48 18.35 -10.45 -5.49
C ASP A 48 16.92 -10.64 -4.93
N ALA A 49 16.40 -9.60 -4.28
CA ALA A 49 15.10 -9.62 -3.59
C ALA A 49 13.94 -10.01 -4.53
N THR A 50 14.01 -9.54 -5.77
CA THR A 50 12.97 -9.77 -6.79
C THR A 50 13.16 -11.07 -7.56
N ALA A 51 14.38 -11.64 -7.59
CA ALA A 51 14.69 -12.86 -8.35
C ALA A 51 13.85 -14.07 -7.90
N ARG A 52 13.50 -14.15 -6.61
CA ARG A 52 12.64 -15.20 -6.07
C ARG A 52 11.18 -15.09 -6.50
N ILE A 53 10.71 -13.88 -6.79
CA ILE A 53 9.33 -13.62 -7.22
C ILE A 53 9.21 -13.65 -8.72
N SER A 54 10.23 -13.16 -9.46
CA SER A 54 10.24 -13.10 -10.92
C SER A 54 10.64 -14.43 -11.61
N GLY A 55 11.02 -15.46 -10.83
CA GLY A 55 11.34 -16.77 -11.36
C GLY A 55 12.63 -16.82 -12.20
N SER A 56 13.54 -15.85 -12.03
CA SER A 56 14.83 -15.87 -12.73
C SER A 56 15.73 -16.96 -12.13
N ASN A 57 16.04 -17.98 -12.94
CA ASN A 57 16.75 -19.22 -12.55
C ASN A 57 18.24 -19.03 -12.18
N GLN A 58 18.64 -17.92 -11.61
CA GLN A 58 20.03 -17.76 -11.11
C GLN A 58 20.30 -18.47 -9.77
N THR A 59 19.28 -19.09 -9.18
CA THR A 59 19.33 -19.65 -7.82
C THR A 59 19.94 -21.04 -7.74
N GLU A 60 19.99 -21.80 -8.83
CA GLU A 60 20.47 -23.20 -8.78
C GLU A 60 21.99 -23.36 -8.75
N ALA A 61 22.74 -22.35 -9.19
CA ALA A 61 24.20 -22.41 -9.18
C ALA A 61 24.85 -22.08 -7.82
N ALA A 62 24.11 -21.39 -6.92
CA ALA A 62 24.64 -20.94 -5.63
C ALA A 62 24.43 -21.95 -4.48
N SER A 63 23.48 -22.88 -4.59
CA SER A 63 23.13 -23.79 -3.52
C SER A 63 24.08 -25.00 -3.34
N ASN A 64 25.02 -25.22 -4.25
CA ASN A 64 25.88 -26.41 -4.24
C ASN A 64 27.33 -26.18 -3.76
N ARG A 65 27.66 -24.99 -3.26
CA ARG A 65 28.91 -24.78 -2.52
C ARG A 65 28.66 -24.99 -1.03
N GLN A 66 28.58 -26.25 -0.63
CA GLN A 66 28.72 -26.68 0.74
C GLN A 66 30.11 -26.22 1.24
N LEU A 67 30.10 -25.16 2.06
CA LEU A 67 31.27 -24.68 2.76
C LEU A 67 31.70 -25.75 3.74
N SER A 68 32.80 -26.38 3.46
CA SER A 68 33.53 -27.24 4.37
C SER A 68 33.77 -26.50 5.70
N SER A 69 33.20 -27.05 6.75
CA SER A 69 33.43 -26.62 8.13
C SER A 69 34.82 -27.04 8.54
N ASP A 70 35.75 -26.11 8.49
CA ASP A 70 36.98 -26.28 9.24
C ASP A 70 37.32 -25.03 10.04
N GLY A 71 37.40 -25.20 11.36
CA GLY A 71 38.27 -24.48 12.26
C GLY A 71 37.87 -23.07 12.71
N ASN A 72 37.12 -23.05 13.84
CA ASN A 72 37.44 -22.27 15.03
C ASN A 72 37.91 -20.81 14.87
N LEU A 73 36.99 -19.91 14.54
CA LEU A 73 37.01 -18.49 14.95
C LEU A 73 35.57 -18.02 15.03
N SER A 74 35.10 -17.68 16.23
CA SER A 74 33.78 -17.11 16.48
C SER A 74 33.69 -15.73 15.90
N SER A 75 33.45 -15.63 14.57
CA SER A 75 33.08 -14.35 13.97
C SER A 75 31.65 -14.02 14.40
N LYS A 76 31.43 -12.85 14.94
CA LYS A 76 30.13 -12.29 15.35
C LYS A 76 29.10 -12.34 14.21
N TYR A 77 29.56 -12.37 12.96
CA TYR A 77 28.75 -12.35 11.76
C TYR A 77 28.89 -13.63 10.95
N ARG A 78 27.75 -14.19 10.50
CA ARG A 78 27.74 -15.36 9.62
C ARG A 78 28.36 -15.02 8.25
N GLY A 79 29.24 -15.85 7.76
CA GLY A 79 29.88 -15.68 6.44
C GLY A 79 31.09 -14.74 6.43
N ALA A 80 31.50 -14.20 7.58
CA ALA A 80 32.66 -13.29 7.67
C ALA A 80 34.03 -14.01 7.61
N GLN A 81 34.04 -15.32 7.34
CA GLN A 81 35.28 -16.07 7.20
C GLN A 81 36.09 -15.56 6.00
N GLY A 82 37.33 -15.14 6.27
CA GLY A 82 38.23 -14.59 5.24
C GLY A 82 38.10 -13.08 4.98
N ILE A 83 37.24 -12.37 5.72
CA ILE A 83 37.12 -10.91 5.64
C ILE A 83 38.02 -10.27 6.71
N ASP A 84 38.71 -9.19 6.34
CA ASP A 84 39.58 -8.45 7.25
C ASP A 84 38.77 -7.92 8.46
N PRO A 85 39.18 -8.23 9.71
CA PRO A 85 38.55 -7.68 10.89
C PRO A 85 38.53 -6.17 10.98
N ALA A 86 39.46 -5.47 10.34
CA ALA A 86 39.46 -4.02 10.28
C ALA A 86 38.30 -3.49 9.41
N PHE A 87 38.03 -4.11 8.29
CA PHE A 87 36.90 -3.82 7.41
C PHE A 87 35.54 -4.07 8.11
N LEU A 88 35.42 -5.16 8.88
CA LEU A 88 34.21 -5.43 9.66
C LEU A 88 33.94 -4.34 10.73
N ARG A 89 34.98 -3.86 11.40
CA ARG A 89 34.86 -2.74 12.35
C ARG A 89 34.47 -1.44 11.67
N GLU A 90 35.01 -1.15 10.52
CA GLU A 90 34.62 0.00 9.72
C GLU A 90 33.13 -0.04 9.34
N LEU A 91 32.63 -1.20 8.92
CA LEU A 91 31.22 -1.41 8.67
C LEU A 91 30.35 -1.25 9.93
N GLU A 92 30.81 -1.77 11.07
CA GLU A 92 30.10 -1.59 12.36
C GLU A 92 29.97 -0.11 12.73
N VAL A 93 31.01 0.68 12.55
CA VAL A 93 31.01 2.10 12.83
C VAL A 93 30.15 2.85 11.81
N MET A 94 30.27 2.54 10.52
CA MET A 94 29.49 3.13 9.43
C MET A 94 27.99 2.97 9.66
N TYR A 95 27.54 1.76 10.04
CA TYR A 95 26.14 1.47 10.30
C TYR A 95 25.69 1.73 11.75
N GLY A 96 26.60 2.23 12.60
CA GLY A 96 26.30 2.56 13.98
C GLY A 96 26.08 1.36 14.90
N PHE A 97 26.49 0.16 14.49
CA PHE A 97 26.37 -1.06 15.30
C PHE A 97 27.43 -1.16 16.43
N ASP A 98 28.35 -0.22 16.47
CA ASP A 98 29.28 0.01 17.57
C ASP A 98 28.58 0.48 18.86
N LYS A 99 27.35 1.04 18.72
CA LYS A 99 26.58 1.60 19.84
C LYS A 99 25.53 0.62 20.36
N PRO A 100 25.24 0.64 21.68
CA PRO A 100 24.19 -0.21 22.24
C PRO A 100 22.81 0.15 21.67
N ALA A 101 21.92 -0.87 21.57
CA ALA A 101 20.61 -0.77 20.90
C ALA A 101 19.76 0.41 21.39
N HIS A 102 19.72 0.68 22.71
CA HIS A 102 18.93 1.79 23.26
C HIS A 102 19.42 3.18 22.76
N LYS A 103 20.76 3.37 22.62
CA LYS A 103 21.30 4.61 22.07
C LYS A 103 20.98 4.78 20.58
N ARG A 104 21.01 3.69 19.82
CA ARG A 104 20.61 3.69 18.41
C ARG A 104 19.13 4.05 18.25
N PHE A 105 18.26 3.45 19.09
CA PHE A 105 16.84 3.74 19.08
C PHE A 105 16.52 5.21 19.41
N LEU A 106 17.13 5.75 20.48
CA LEU A 106 16.93 7.15 20.87
C LEU A 106 17.44 8.13 19.81
N LYS A 107 18.60 7.83 19.18
CA LYS A 107 19.10 8.63 18.06
C LYS A 107 18.11 8.58 16.90
N MET A 108 17.68 7.40 16.49
CA MET A 108 16.69 7.21 15.43
C MET A 108 15.41 8.03 15.69
N LEU A 109 14.86 8.00 16.90
CA LEU A 109 13.67 8.79 17.23
C LEU A 109 13.93 10.30 17.14
N GLY A 110 15.08 10.76 17.61
CA GLY A 110 15.47 12.19 17.53
C GLY A 110 15.63 12.68 16.10
N ASP A 111 16.19 11.86 15.23
CA ASP A 111 16.37 12.15 13.82
C ASP A 111 15.00 12.14 13.08
N TYR A 112 14.14 11.18 13.38
CA TYR A 112 12.82 11.03 12.76
C TYR A 112 11.83 12.15 13.09
N VAL A 113 11.91 12.73 14.29
CA VAL A 113 11.14 13.95 14.64
C VAL A 113 11.53 15.14 13.73
N ARG A 114 12.76 15.13 13.20
CA ARG A 114 13.27 16.14 12.26
C ARG A 114 13.10 15.76 10.80
N PHE A 115 12.44 14.61 10.53
CA PHE A 115 12.35 14.00 9.20
C PHE A 115 13.70 13.68 8.57
N ASP A 116 14.71 13.42 9.39
CA ASP A 116 16.00 12.91 8.94
C ASP A 116 16.03 11.38 9.14
N PHE A 117 15.94 10.66 8.02
CA PHE A 117 15.92 9.20 8.02
C PHE A 117 17.28 8.61 7.65
N GLY A 118 18.29 9.45 7.43
CA GLY A 118 19.62 9.06 7.00
C GLY A 118 19.68 8.57 5.54
N ASP A 119 20.75 7.85 5.25
CA ASP A 119 21.03 7.31 3.93
C ASP A 119 20.70 5.82 3.86
N SER A 120 20.27 5.35 2.68
CA SER A 120 20.10 3.92 2.40
C SER A 120 21.44 3.20 2.52
N PHE A 121 21.43 2.02 3.12
CA PHE A 121 22.66 1.20 3.24
C PHE A 121 23.13 0.60 1.90
N PHE A 122 22.27 0.58 0.90
CA PHE A 122 22.52 -0.11 -0.35
C PHE A 122 22.33 0.74 -1.60
N ARG A 123 21.79 1.95 -1.49
CA ARG A 123 21.43 2.80 -2.64
C ARG A 123 22.11 4.16 -2.59
N ASP A 124 23.12 4.42 -1.93
CA ASP A 124 23.92 5.67 -1.93
C ASP A 124 23.10 6.97 -2.13
N GLN A 125 21.91 7.00 -1.54
CA GLN A 125 20.91 8.08 -1.63
C GLN A 125 20.23 8.27 -0.29
N ARG A 126 19.81 9.53 -0.01
CA ARG A 126 19.00 9.81 1.19
C ARG A 126 17.65 9.12 1.10
N VAL A 127 17.22 8.55 2.22
CA VAL A 127 15.93 7.82 2.27
C VAL A 127 14.75 8.69 1.91
N VAL A 128 14.76 9.98 2.29
CA VAL A 128 13.69 10.93 1.91
C VAL A 128 13.59 11.06 0.40
N ASP A 129 14.72 11.21 -0.29
CA ASP A 129 14.75 11.36 -1.75
C ASP A 129 14.23 10.10 -2.44
N LEU A 130 14.61 8.92 -1.93
CA LEU A 130 14.08 7.64 -2.42
C LEU A 130 12.56 7.54 -2.27
N VAL A 131 12.03 7.91 -1.10
CA VAL A 131 10.58 7.88 -0.85
C VAL A 131 9.86 8.85 -1.78
N LEU A 132 10.34 10.08 -1.92
CA LEU A 132 9.74 11.09 -2.80
C LEU A 132 9.78 10.69 -4.28
N GLU A 133 10.86 10.03 -4.73
CA GLU A 133 11.00 9.52 -6.09
C GLU A 133 9.97 8.42 -6.42
N LYS A 134 9.70 7.51 -5.46
CA LYS A 134 8.79 6.37 -5.66
C LYS A 134 7.31 6.72 -5.36
N MET A 135 7.06 7.78 -4.62
CA MET A 135 5.73 8.21 -4.20
C MET A 135 4.74 8.45 -5.38
N PRO A 136 5.11 9.09 -6.50
CA PRO A 136 4.20 9.33 -7.61
C PRO A 136 3.56 8.06 -8.17
N VAL A 137 4.30 6.96 -8.23
CA VAL A 137 3.80 5.66 -8.71
C VAL A 137 2.70 5.14 -7.79
N SER A 138 2.99 5.02 -6.50
CA SER A 138 2.03 4.47 -5.52
C SER A 138 0.81 5.38 -5.34
N ILE A 139 1.00 6.70 -5.33
CA ILE A 139 -0.13 7.66 -5.28
C ILE A 139 -1.00 7.52 -6.53
N SER A 140 -0.40 7.42 -7.72
CA SER A 140 -1.15 7.24 -8.98
C SER A 140 -1.99 5.96 -8.95
N LEU A 141 -1.38 4.84 -8.59
CA LEU A 141 -2.07 3.55 -8.46
C LEU A 141 -3.20 3.62 -7.43
N GLY A 142 -2.91 4.10 -6.23
CA GLY A 142 -3.88 4.18 -5.14
C GLY A 142 -5.04 5.12 -5.45
N LEU A 143 -4.74 6.34 -5.93
CA LEU A 143 -5.75 7.35 -6.23
C LEU A 143 -6.71 6.90 -7.33
N TRP A 144 -6.17 6.49 -8.48
CA TRP A 144 -7.01 6.11 -9.61
C TRP A 144 -7.77 4.82 -9.36
N THR A 145 -7.14 3.82 -8.75
CA THR A 145 -7.83 2.58 -8.38
C THR A 145 -9.00 2.86 -7.43
N THR A 146 -8.77 3.64 -6.38
CA THR A 146 -9.83 4.00 -5.43
C THR A 146 -10.94 4.80 -6.12
N LEU A 147 -10.58 5.79 -6.94
CA LEU A 147 -11.55 6.59 -7.69
C LEU A 147 -12.43 5.71 -8.59
N PHE A 148 -11.85 4.79 -9.36
CA PHE A 148 -12.61 3.90 -10.23
C PHE A 148 -13.46 2.91 -9.43
N ILE A 149 -12.93 2.31 -8.36
CA ILE A 149 -13.70 1.43 -7.48
C ILE A 149 -14.94 2.16 -6.96
N TYR A 150 -14.78 3.36 -6.40
CA TYR A 150 -15.91 4.12 -5.84
C TYR A 150 -16.90 4.59 -6.91
N THR A 151 -16.39 5.09 -8.03
CA THR A 151 -17.25 5.58 -9.15
C THR A 151 -18.07 4.46 -9.78
N ILE A 152 -17.56 3.24 -9.84
CA ILE A 152 -18.26 2.09 -10.43
C ILE A 152 -19.15 1.40 -9.39
N SER A 153 -18.60 1.13 -8.19
CA SER A 153 -19.27 0.29 -7.18
C SER A 153 -20.47 0.98 -6.53
N ILE A 154 -20.40 2.30 -6.29
CA ILE A 154 -21.50 3.02 -5.63
C ILE A 154 -22.76 3.04 -6.51
N PRO A 155 -22.72 3.52 -7.78
CA PRO A 155 -23.90 3.49 -8.64
C PRO A 155 -24.43 2.07 -8.87
N LEU A 156 -23.53 1.09 -9.06
CA LEU A 156 -23.93 -0.30 -9.25
C LEU A 156 -24.60 -0.87 -7.99
N GLY A 157 -24.06 -0.63 -6.81
CA GLY A 157 -24.64 -1.05 -5.52
C GLY A 157 -26.03 -0.44 -5.28
N ILE A 158 -26.18 0.86 -5.57
CA ILE A 158 -27.48 1.55 -5.49
C ILE A 158 -28.49 0.91 -6.46
N LEU A 159 -28.10 0.73 -7.72
CA LEU A 159 -29.00 0.11 -8.73
C LEU A 159 -29.41 -1.29 -8.34
N LYS A 160 -28.50 -2.08 -7.74
CA LYS A 160 -28.78 -3.41 -7.22
C LYS A 160 -29.73 -3.39 -6.03
N ALA A 161 -29.60 -2.42 -5.12
CA ALA A 161 -30.48 -2.25 -3.98
C ALA A 161 -31.90 -1.86 -4.44
N VAL A 162 -32.04 -0.91 -5.37
CA VAL A 162 -33.32 -0.49 -5.92
C VAL A 162 -34.00 -1.59 -6.72
N ARG A 163 -33.27 -2.49 -7.33
CA ARG A 163 -33.76 -3.61 -8.16
C ARG A 163 -33.51 -4.96 -7.50
N ASP A 164 -33.50 -5.01 -6.19
CA ASP A 164 -33.25 -6.25 -5.43
C ASP A 164 -34.15 -7.40 -5.88
N GLY A 165 -33.57 -8.61 -5.98
CA GLY A 165 -34.26 -9.81 -6.45
C GLY A 165 -34.60 -9.84 -7.95
N SER A 166 -34.26 -8.80 -8.73
CA SER A 166 -34.49 -8.76 -10.18
C SER A 166 -33.43 -9.58 -10.94
N ARG A 167 -33.71 -9.85 -12.22
CA ARG A 167 -32.73 -10.49 -13.14
C ARG A 167 -31.42 -9.67 -13.23
N PHE A 168 -31.53 -8.36 -13.18
CA PHE A 168 -30.35 -7.48 -13.16
C PHE A 168 -29.50 -7.70 -11.91
N ASP A 169 -30.12 -7.76 -10.75
CA ASP A 169 -29.41 -7.99 -9.49
C ASP A 169 -28.75 -9.38 -9.49
N PHE A 170 -29.45 -10.42 -9.96
CA PHE A 170 -28.89 -11.77 -10.06
C PHE A 170 -27.64 -11.81 -10.96
N TRP A 171 -27.75 -11.33 -12.22
CA TRP A 171 -26.64 -11.40 -13.18
C TRP A 171 -25.46 -10.50 -12.78
N SER A 172 -25.76 -9.28 -12.31
CA SER A 172 -24.69 -8.40 -11.82
C SER A 172 -24.01 -8.94 -10.57
N SER A 173 -24.73 -9.63 -9.66
CA SER A 173 -24.12 -10.33 -8.52
C SER A 173 -23.22 -11.47 -8.99
N SER A 174 -23.65 -12.25 -9.97
CA SER A 174 -22.82 -13.32 -10.53
C SER A 174 -21.53 -12.80 -11.12
N VAL A 175 -21.57 -11.71 -11.88
CA VAL A 175 -20.36 -11.05 -12.43
C VAL A 175 -19.45 -10.53 -11.33
N VAL A 176 -20.01 -9.88 -10.31
CA VAL A 176 -19.27 -9.37 -9.15
C VAL A 176 -18.57 -10.51 -8.40
N VAL A 177 -19.28 -11.61 -8.13
CA VAL A 177 -18.73 -12.77 -7.40
C VAL A 177 -17.63 -13.45 -8.22
N VAL A 178 -17.86 -13.70 -9.52
CA VAL A 178 -16.85 -14.29 -10.41
C VAL A 178 -15.62 -13.40 -10.50
N GLY A 179 -15.80 -12.09 -10.69
CA GLY A 179 -14.69 -11.14 -10.72
C GLY A 179 -13.87 -11.14 -9.43
N ASN A 180 -14.54 -11.21 -8.28
CA ASN A 180 -13.88 -11.27 -6.97
C ASN A 180 -13.16 -12.61 -6.70
N ALA A 181 -13.56 -13.69 -7.37
CA ALA A 181 -12.92 -14.98 -7.20
C ALA A 181 -11.55 -15.05 -7.90
N ILE A 182 -11.28 -14.17 -8.85
CA ILE A 182 -10.01 -14.12 -9.56
C ILE A 182 -9.01 -13.27 -8.74
N PRO A 183 -7.89 -13.85 -8.28
CA PRO A 183 -6.85 -13.07 -7.62
C PRO A 183 -6.34 -11.95 -8.54
N SER A 184 -6.25 -10.71 -8.04
CA SER A 184 -5.89 -9.53 -8.83
C SER A 184 -4.54 -9.68 -9.55
N PHE A 185 -3.57 -10.33 -8.93
CA PHE A 185 -2.26 -10.56 -9.54
C PHE A 185 -2.31 -11.56 -10.71
N LEU A 186 -3.16 -12.61 -10.63
CA LEU A 186 -3.36 -13.52 -11.77
C LEU A 186 -4.07 -12.81 -12.92
N PHE A 187 -5.02 -11.94 -12.60
CA PHE A 187 -5.68 -11.10 -13.60
C PHE A 187 -4.70 -10.11 -14.24
N ALA A 188 -3.79 -9.52 -13.46
CA ALA A 188 -2.71 -8.67 -13.96
C ALA A 188 -1.82 -9.40 -14.98
N ILE A 189 -1.39 -10.64 -14.66
CA ILE A 189 -0.60 -11.47 -15.57
C ILE A 189 -1.38 -11.78 -16.85
N LEU A 190 -2.66 -12.14 -16.73
CA LEU A 190 -3.53 -12.38 -17.88
C LEU A 190 -3.62 -11.16 -18.79
N LEU A 191 -3.81 -9.96 -18.20
CA LEU A 191 -3.88 -8.72 -18.97
C LEU A 191 -2.56 -8.42 -19.72
N ILE A 192 -1.41 -8.62 -19.09
CA ILE A 192 -0.12 -8.46 -19.75
C ILE A 192 0.03 -9.42 -20.92
N VAL A 193 -0.23 -10.71 -20.69
CA VAL A 193 -0.10 -11.74 -21.74
C VAL A 193 -1.00 -11.44 -22.93
N LEU A 194 -2.21 -10.95 -22.69
CA LEU A 194 -3.16 -10.66 -23.76
C LEU A 194 -2.88 -9.34 -24.47
N PHE A 195 -2.54 -8.27 -23.73
CA PHE A 195 -2.59 -6.89 -24.23
C PHE A 195 -1.25 -6.16 -24.29
N SER A 196 -0.16 -6.71 -23.71
CA SER A 196 1.13 -6.04 -23.61
C SER A 196 2.32 -6.96 -23.89
N GLY A 197 2.09 -8.24 -24.11
CA GLY A 197 3.13 -9.25 -24.31
C GLY A 197 3.60 -9.46 -25.75
N GLY A 198 3.05 -8.72 -26.71
CA GLY A 198 3.40 -8.82 -28.13
C GLY A 198 2.97 -10.13 -28.82
N ARG A 199 2.40 -11.12 -28.09
CA ARG A 199 2.03 -12.42 -28.65
C ARG A 199 0.59 -12.44 -29.20
N TYR A 200 -0.33 -11.68 -28.58
CA TYR A 200 -1.75 -11.58 -28.98
C TYR A 200 -2.06 -10.16 -29.44
N PHE A 201 -2.23 -9.25 -28.49
CA PHE A 201 -2.49 -7.84 -28.75
C PHE A 201 -1.35 -7.03 -28.12
N ASP A 202 -0.81 -6.06 -28.83
CA ASP A 202 0.22 -5.16 -28.33
C ASP A 202 -0.36 -3.74 -28.25
N TRP A 203 -1.37 -3.59 -27.36
CA TRP A 203 -2.13 -2.36 -27.26
C TRP A 203 -1.64 -1.45 -26.14
N PHE A 204 -1.01 -2.00 -25.11
CA PHE A 204 -0.62 -1.27 -23.92
C PHE A 204 0.86 -1.46 -23.62
N PRO A 205 1.51 -0.45 -23.01
CA PRO A 205 2.91 -0.55 -22.60
C PRO A 205 3.06 -1.56 -21.46
N LEU A 206 4.20 -2.24 -21.43
CA LEU A 206 4.48 -3.28 -20.45
C LEU A 206 5.02 -2.69 -19.13
N ARG A 207 5.75 -1.58 -19.17
CA ARG A 207 6.58 -1.10 -18.06
C ARG A 207 6.50 0.40 -17.89
N GLY A 208 6.69 0.83 -16.62
CA GLY A 208 6.84 2.24 -16.26
C GLY A 208 5.52 2.98 -16.15
N LEU A 209 5.58 4.17 -15.56
CA LEU A 209 4.44 5.06 -15.39
C LEU A 209 4.20 5.94 -16.62
N THR A 210 5.23 6.15 -17.42
CA THR A 210 5.23 6.99 -18.62
C THR A 210 6.26 6.48 -19.63
N SER A 211 6.10 6.85 -20.91
CA SER A 211 7.06 6.50 -21.97
C SER A 211 8.40 7.21 -21.82
N PRO A 212 9.50 6.62 -22.32
CA PRO A 212 10.77 7.33 -22.49
C PRO A 212 10.55 8.60 -23.32
N GLY A 213 11.11 9.75 -22.89
CA GLY A 213 10.90 11.03 -23.56
C GLY A 213 9.55 11.71 -23.29
N TRP A 214 8.78 11.24 -22.29
CA TRP A 214 7.50 11.83 -21.89
C TRP A 214 7.54 13.37 -21.72
N GLN A 215 8.65 13.89 -21.24
CA GLN A 215 8.83 15.34 -21.03
C GLN A 215 8.87 16.15 -22.34
N GLU A 216 9.14 15.52 -23.45
CA GLU A 216 9.16 16.15 -24.78
C GLU A 216 7.80 16.16 -25.46
N LEU A 217 6.82 15.39 -24.91
CA LEU A 217 5.47 15.32 -25.44
C LEU A 217 4.68 16.62 -25.17
N SER A 218 3.68 16.89 -26.01
CA SER A 218 2.70 17.94 -25.74
C SER A 218 1.89 17.63 -24.49
N TYR A 219 1.30 18.64 -23.84
CA TYR A 219 0.51 18.48 -22.61
C TYR A 219 -0.58 17.41 -22.73
N PHE A 220 -1.33 17.42 -23.83
CA PHE A 220 -2.38 16.42 -24.05
C PHE A 220 -1.80 15.02 -24.23
N ALA A 221 -0.72 14.88 -25.00
CA ALA A 221 -0.06 13.61 -25.19
C ALA A 221 0.53 13.04 -23.90
N ARG A 222 1.03 13.89 -22.99
CA ARG A 222 1.49 13.46 -21.65
C ARG A 222 0.38 12.85 -20.83
N ILE A 223 -0.81 13.45 -20.84
CA ILE A 223 -1.98 12.94 -20.11
C ILE A 223 -2.42 11.60 -20.69
N VAL A 224 -2.51 11.50 -22.01
CA VAL A 224 -2.90 10.26 -22.69
C VAL A 224 -1.89 9.15 -22.40
N ASP A 225 -0.59 9.42 -22.52
CA ASP A 225 0.50 8.48 -22.26
C ASP A 225 0.46 7.96 -20.82
N TYR A 226 0.28 8.86 -19.86
CA TYR A 226 0.16 8.51 -18.44
C TYR A 226 -1.03 7.55 -18.18
N PHE A 227 -2.22 7.85 -18.68
CA PHE A 227 -3.37 6.97 -18.52
C PHE A 227 -3.25 5.67 -19.30
N TRP A 228 -2.52 5.69 -20.40
CA TRP A 228 -2.24 4.51 -21.22
C TRP A 228 -1.38 3.50 -20.46
N HIS A 229 -0.37 3.98 -19.73
CA HIS A 229 0.47 3.14 -18.87
C HIS A 229 -0.28 2.62 -17.63
N LEU A 230 -1.19 3.40 -17.09
CA LEU A 230 -1.98 3.04 -15.91
C LEU A 230 -3.16 2.12 -16.21
N ALA A 231 -3.59 1.98 -17.47
CA ALA A 231 -4.82 1.27 -17.83
C ALA A 231 -4.85 -0.18 -17.31
N LEU A 232 -3.85 -0.98 -17.63
CA LEU A 232 -3.80 -2.39 -17.19
C LEU A 232 -3.53 -2.55 -15.68
N PRO A 233 -2.58 -1.82 -15.06
CA PRO A 233 -2.38 -1.86 -13.62
C PRO A 233 -3.66 -1.54 -12.83
N ILE A 234 -4.32 -0.42 -13.17
CA ILE A 234 -5.55 -0.01 -12.48
C ILE A 234 -6.66 -1.02 -12.70
N LEU A 235 -6.87 -1.51 -13.93
CA LEU A 235 -7.90 -2.50 -14.21
C LEU A 235 -7.71 -3.77 -13.39
N SER A 236 -6.47 -4.23 -13.22
CA SER A 236 -6.15 -5.40 -12.40
C SER A 236 -6.43 -5.19 -10.90
N MET A 237 -6.22 -3.98 -10.40
CA MET A 237 -6.47 -3.64 -8.99
C MET A 237 -7.97 -3.40 -8.72
N VAL A 238 -8.67 -2.77 -9.66
CA VAL A 238 -10.12 -2.47 -9.53
C VAL A 238 -10.94 -3.74 -9.37
N ILE A 239 -10.60 -4.82 -10.10
CA ILE A 239 -11.36 -6.07 -10.03
C ILE A 239 -11.34 -6.69 -8.62
N GLY A 240 -10.25 -6.50 -7.86
CA GLY A 240 -10.13 -7.00 -6.49
C GLY A 240 -10.92 -6.22 -5.44
N GLY A 241 -11.11 -4.90 -5.63
CA GLY A 241 -11.78 -4.04 -4.64
C GLY A 241 -13.26 -3.76 -4.93
N PHE A 242 -13.64 -3.83 -6.18
CA PHE A 242 -14.95 -3.45 -6.70
C PHE A 242 -16.12 -4.28 -6.10
N ALA A 243 -15.92 -5.58 -5.88
CA ALA A 243 -16.97 -6.46 -5.39
C ALA A 243 -17.38 -6.13 -3.94
N ALA A 244 -16.42 -5.97 -3.05
CA ALA A 244 -16.66 -5.68 -1.64
C ALA A 244 -17.44 -4.37 -1.47
N LEU A 245 -17.03 -3.32 -2.16
CA LEU A 245 -17.69 -2.02 -2.06
C LEU A 245 -19.08 -2.03 -2.70
N THR A 246 -19.27 -2.76 -3.83
CA THR A 246 -20.59 -2.91 -4.45
C THR A 246 -21.58 -3.60 -3.53
N LEU A 247 -21.17 -4.69 -2.87
CA LEU A 247 -22.02 -5.42 -1.93
C LEU A 247 -22.28 -4.61 -0.65
N LEU A 248 -21.25 -3.92 -0.13
CA LEU A 248 -21.41 -3.03 1.01
C LEU A 248 -22.44 -1.94 0.72
N THR A 249 -22.31 -1.28 -0.45
CA THR A 249 -23.25 -0.23 -0.88
C THR A 249 -24.66 -0.79 -1.06
N LYS A 250 -24.79 -1.96 -1.73
CA LYS A 250 -26.09 -2.61 -1.88
C LYS A 250 -26.76 -2.86 -0.54
N ASN A 251 -26.04 -3.49 0.40
CA ASN A 251 -26.62 -3.87 1.69
C ASN A 251 -26.99 -2.64 2.53
N SER A 252 -26.15 -1.62 2.55
CA SER A 252 -26.45 -0.37 3.26
C SER A 252 -27.69 0.34 2.70
N PHE A 253 -27.83 0.37 1.37
CA PHE A 253 -29.04 0.96 0.75
C PHE A 253 -30.29 0.10 0.98
N LEU A 254 -30.20 -1.22 0.94
CA LEU A 254 -31.33 -2.11 1.25
C LEU A 254 -31.84 -1.92 2.68
N GLU A 255 -30.93 -1.79 3.63
CA GLU A 255 -31.30 -1.53 5.03
C GLU A 255 -32.04 -0.18 5.16
N GLU A 256 -31.52 0.87 4.52
CA GLU A 256 -32.11 2.21 4.62
C GLU A 256 -33.42 2.36 3.85
N ILE A 257 -33.58 1.75 2.69
CA ILE A 257 -34.82 1.84 1.87
C ILE A 257 -36.04 1.29 2.63
N ASN A 258 -35.86 0.37 3.54
CA ASN A 258 -36.94 -0.29 4.29
C ASN A 258 -37.29 0.43 5.60
N LYS A 259 -36.64 1.53 5.96
CA LYS A 259 -36.90 2.27 7.22
C LYS A 259 -38.17 3.11 7.15
N GLN A 260 -38.80 3.32 8.31
CA GLN A 260 -40.07 4.05 8.46
C GLN A 260 -40.06 5.48 7.90
N TYR A 261 -38.94 6.19 8.01
CA TYR A 261 -38.84 7.54 7.45
C TYR A 261 -38.97 7.56 5.91
N VAL A 262 -38.57 6.49 5.23
CA VAL A 262 -38.73 6.32 3.78
C VAL A 262 -40.19 6.11 3.42
N VAL A 263 -40.91 5.27 4.19
CA VAL A 263 -42.35 5.07 4.05
C VAL A 263 -43.09 6.41 4.22
N THR A 264 -42.72 7.17 5.25
CA THR A 264 -43.30 8.49 5.50
C THR A 264 -43.05 9.47 4.37
N ALA A 265 -41.83 9.49 3.80
CA ALA A 265 -41.50 10.34 2.69
C ALA A 265 -42.32 10.02 1.42
N ARG A 266 -42.52 8.72 1.13
CA ARG A 266 -43.41 8.26 0.07
C ARG A 266 -44.86 8.64 0.30
N ALA A 267 -45.38 8.46 1.54
CA ALA A 267 -46.74 8.83 1.91
C ALA A 267 -47.01 10.35 1.77
N LYS A 268 -45.98 11.19 1.88
CA LYS A 268 -46.00 12.64 1.61
C LYS A 268 -45.99 12.99 0.10
N GLY A 269 -45.96 11.99 -0.80
CA GLY A 269 -46.00 12.19 -2.24
C GLY A 269 -44.67 12.54 -2.88
N LEU A 270 -43.54 12.32 -2.19
CA LEU A 270 -42.22 12.52 -2.78
C LEU A 270 -41.96 11.47 -3.87
N THR A 271 -41.33 11.89 -4.97
CA THR A 271 -40.91 10.96 -6.03
C THR A 271 -39.81 10.02 -5.55
N GLU A 272 -39.77 8.79 -6.06
CA GLU A 272 -38.75 7.78 -5.70
C GLU A 272 -37.32 8.32 -5.81
N ARG A 273 -37.02 9.12 -6.81
CA ARG A 273 -35.71 9.75 -6.97
C ARG A 273 -35.40 10.73 -5.82
N HIS A 274 -36.36 11.51 -5.39
CA HIS A 274 -36.22 12.45 -4.26
C HIS A 274 -36.07 11.69 -2.94
N VAL A 275 -36.81 10.62 -2.73
CA VAL A 275 -36.69 9.73 -1.58
C VAL A 275 -35.29 9.12 -1.55
N LEU A 276 -34.84 8.54 -2.67
CA LEU A 276 -33.55 7.86 -2.76
C LEU A 276 -32.38 8.82 -2.53
N LEU A 277 -32.30 9.93 -3.30
CA LEU A 277 -31.15 10.83 -3.22
C LEU A 277 -31.20 11.80 -2.04
N GLY A 278 -32.39 12.24 -1.63
CA GLY A 278 -32.56 13.22 -0.55
C GLY A 278 -32.57 12.62 0.84
N HIS A 279 -33.08 11.41 1.00
CA HIS A 279 -33.28 10.79 2.33
C HIS A 279 -32.44 9.52 2.54
N VAL A 280 -32.49 8.57 1.61
CA VAL A 280 -31.79 7.28 1.76
C VAL A 280 -30.28 7.44 1.57
N PHE A 281 -29.86 8.13 0.50
CA PHE A 281 -28.46 8.26 0.11
C PHE A 281 -27.58 8.79 1.24
N ARG A 282 -28.00 9.84 1.92
CA ARG A 282 -27.23 10.45 3.00
C ARG A 282 -26.91 9.44 4.12
N ASN A 283 -27.91 8.66 4.55
CA ASN A 283 -27.75 7.71 5.63
C ASN A 283 -27.01 6.45 5.18
N ALA A 284 -27.36 5.91 4.03
CA ALA A 284 -26.73 4.71 3.47
C ALA A 284 -25.24 4.91 3.13
N MET A 285 -24.85 6.11 2.72
CA MET A 285 -23.46 6.41 2.37
C MET A 285 -22.52 6.60 3.55
N LEU A 286 -23.03 6.73 4.78
CA LEU A 286 -22.19 6.95 5.97
C LEU A 286 -21.11 5.87 6.13
N ILE A 287 -21.50 4.60 6.05
CA ILE A 287 -20.56 3.48 6.19
C ILE A 287 -19.54 3.41 5.02
N VAL A 288 -19.98 3.77 3.81
CA VAL A 288 -19.14 3.80 2.61
C VAL A 288 -18.07 4.89 2.72
N ILE A 289 -18.47 6.08 3.17
CA ILE A 289 -17.58 7.23 3.34
C ILE A 289 -16.61 7.00 4.49
N ALA A 290 -17.09 6.44 5.61
CA ALA A 290 -16.23 6.09 6.74
C ALA A 290 -15.15 5.07 6.38
N GLY A 291 -15.43 4.15 5.45
CA GLY A 291 -14.47 3.16 4.96
C GLY A 291 -13.42 3.72 3.96
N PHE A 292 -13.66 4.88 3.36
CA PHE A 292 -12.79 5.44 2.30
C PHE A 292 -11.33 5.60 2.71
N PRO A 293 -10.98 6.23 3.85
CA PRO A 293 -9.59 6.44 4.22
C PRO A 293 -8.82 5.14 4.40
N SER A 294 -9.44 4.14 5.04
CA SER A 294 -8.83 2.82 5.24
C SER A 294 -8.64 2.08 3.92
N ALA A 295 -9.61 2.16 3.00
CA ALA A 295 -9.51 1.57 1.68
C ALA A 295 -8.39 2.21 0.86
N PHE A 296 -8.30 3.55 0.87
CA PHE A 296 -7.26 4.29 0.16
C PHE A 296 -5.85 3.93 0.66
N VAL A 297 -5.64 3.95 1.99
CA VAL A 297 -4.37 3.55 2.61
C VAL A 297 -4.03 2.10 2.30
N GLY A 298 -5.01 1.18 2.37
CA GLY A 298 -4.82 -0.22 2.05
C GLY A 298 -4.32 -0.45 0.62
N ILE A 299 -4.88 0.28 -0.35
CA ILE A 299 -4.46 0.19 -1.76
C ILE A 299 -3.04 0.74 -1.95
N LEU A 300 -2.70 1.85 -1.30
CA LEU A 300 -1.37 2.45 -1.41
C LEU A 300 -0.25 1.52 -0.96
N PHE A 301 -0.48 0.70 0.07
CA PHE A 301 0.61 -0.02 0.75
C PHE A 301 0.60 -1.52 0.57
N THR A 302 -0.57 -2.14 0.58
CA THR A 302 -0.67 -3.61 0.52
C THR A 302 -1.14 -4.12 -0.85
N GLY A 303 -1.99 -3.34 -1.52
CA GLY A 303 -2.57 -3.73 -2.80
C GLY A 303 -1.66 -3.55 -4.00
N ALA A 304 -0.66 -2.67 -3.91
CA ALA A 304 0.15 -2.28 -5.05
C ALA A 304 1.40 -3.13 -5.28
N LEU A 305 1.98 -3.77 -4.25
CA LEU A 305 3.27 -4.48 -4.34
C LEU A 305 3.34 -5.47 -5.52
N LEU A 306 2.39 -6.42 -5.60
CA LEU A 306 2.41 -7.41 -6.68
C LEU A 306 2.17 -6.75 -8.04
N THR A 307 1.31 -5.74 -8.10
CA THR A 307 1.07 -4.95 -9.31
C THR A 307 2.32 -4.19 -9.72
N GLU A 308 3.02 -3.55 -8.76
CA GLU A 308 4.30 -2.87 -9.01
C GLU A 308 5.35 -3.83 -9.58
N ILE A 309 5.48 -5.05 -9.04
CA ILE A 309 6.40 -6.07 -9.54
C ILE A 309 6.01 -6.52 -10.95
N ILE A 310 4.73 -6.88 -11.16
CA ILE A 310 4.24 -7.45 -12.41
C ILE A 310 4.36 -6.46 -13.58
N PHE A 311 4.01 -5.18 -13.35
CA PHE A 311 4.09 -4.12 -14.35
C PHE A 311 5.43 -3.37 -14.33
N SER A 312 6.41 -3.83 -13.55
CA SER A 312 7.71 -3.19 -13.38
C SER A 312 7.59 -1.69 -13.04
N LEU A 313 6.69 -1.39 -12.11
CA LEU A 313 6.48 -0.06 -11.57
C LEU A 313 7.31 0.07 -10.30
N ASP A 314 8.11 1.13 -10.22
CA ASP A 314 9.01 1.35 -9.08
C ASP A 314 8.33 2.24 -8.04
N GLY A 315 7.45 1.62 -7.23
CA GLY A 315 6.64 2.29 -6.22
C GLY A 315 7.12 2.04 -4.79
N LEU A 316 6.37 2.62 -3.82
CA LEU A 316 6.68 2.52 -2.39
C LEU A 316 6.48 1.11 -1.83
N GLY A 317 5.56 0.32 -2.41
CA GLY A 317 5.34 -1.07 -2.02
C GLY A 317 6.56 -1.93 -2.32
N LEU A 318 7.12 -1.79 -3.52
CA LEU A 318 8.34 -2.47 -3.94
C LEU A 318 9.54 -1.98 -3.12
N LEU A 319 9.69 -0.67 -2.92
CA LEU A 319 10.76 -0.09 -2.09
C LEU A 319 10.75 -0.68 -0.67
N GLY A 320 9.59 -0.72 -0.02
CA GLY A 320 9.44 -1.28 1.32
C GLY A 320 9.77 -2.77 1.37
N PHE A 321 9.30 -3.55 0.39
CA PHE A 321 9.60 -4.98 0.29
C PHE A 321 11.11 -5.24 0.10
N GLU A 322 11.75 -4.53 -0.82
CA GLU A 322 13.19 -4.65 -1.06
C GLU A 322 14.01 -4.24 0.16
N ALA A 323 13.59 -3.20 0.88
CA ALA A 323 14.22 -2.77 2.11
C ALA A 323 14.20 -3.88 3.18
N VAL A 324 13.07 -4.60 3.32
CA VAL A 324 12.96 -5.73 4.25
C VAL A 324 13.87 -6.89 3.84
N VAL A 325 13.84 -7.28 2.58
CA VAL A 325 14.64 -8.42 2.07
C VAL A 325 16.14 -8.12 2.11
N ASN A 326 16.52 -6.89 1.76
CA ASN A 326 17.91 -6.44 1.78
C ASN A 326 18.40 -5.99 3.16
N ARG A 327 17.49 -5.91 4.15
CA ARG A 327 17.79 -5.42 5.52
C ARG A 327 18.34 -3.99 5.52
N ASP A 328 17.79 -3.16 4.65
CA ASP A 328 18.06 -1.73 4.62
C ASP A 328 17.25 -1.04 5.72
N TYR A 329 17.80 -1.03 6.93
CA TYR A 329 17.09 -0.55 8.11
C TYR A 329 16.64 0.91 8.01
N PRO A 330 17.44 1.86 7.51
CA PRO A 330 16.97 3.23 7.32
C PRO A 330 15.72 3.31 6.45
N VAL A 331 15.71 2.62 5.30
CA VAL A 331 14.58 2.59 4.38
C VAL A 331 13.39 1.86 4.99
N MET A 332 13.61 0.73 5.67
CA MET A 332 12.56 -0.02 6.37
C MET A 332 11.82 0.83 7.39
N PHE A 333 12.56 1.43 8.31
CA PHE A 333 11.97 2.23 9.39
C PHE A 333 11.31 3.50 8.85
N ALA A 334 11.92 4.16 7.88
CA ALA A 334 11.34 5.32 7.24
C ALA A 334 10.04 4.97 6.51
N SER A 335 10.02 3.89 5.75
CA SER A 335 8.79 3.42 5.08
C SER A 335 7.67 3.17 6.08
N LEU A 336 7.95 2.44 7.16
CA LEU A 336 6.98 2.20 8.24
C LEU A 336 6.50 3.51 8.89
N TYR A 337 7.40 4.45 9.13
CA TYR A 337 7.06 5.76 9.70
C TYR A 337 6.13 6.55 8.77
N PHE A 338 6.49 6.68 7.50
CA PHE A 338 5.66 7.38 6.50
C PHE A 338 4.30 6.72 6.33
N PHE A 339 4.26 5.39 6.24
CA PHE A 339 3.01 4.65 6.08
C PHE A 339 2.10 4.80 7.30
N THR A 340 2.67 4.73 8.49
CA THR A 340 1.91 4.91 9.72
C THR A 340 1.40 6.35 9.84
N LEU A 341 2.25 7.34 9.57
CA LEU A 341 1.87 8.76 9.63
C LEU A 341 0.76 9.07 8.63
N LEU A 342 0.89 8.58 7.39
CA LEU A 342 -0.14 8.74 6.37
C LEU A 342 -1.44 8.04 6.77
N GLY A 343 -1.36 6.81 7.30
CA GLY A 343 -2.51 6.06 7.79
C GLY A 343 -3.27 6.79 8.89
N LEU A 344 -2.56 7.29 9.89
CA LEU A 344 -3.13 8.06 11.00
C LEU A 344 -3.74 9.39 10.52
N THR A 345 -3.07 10.06 9.57
CA THR A 345 -3.58 11.30 8.96
C THR A 345 -4.86 11.02 8.15
N MET A 346 -4.89 9.98 7.34
CA MET A 346 -6.08 9.60 6.57
C MET A 346 -7.23 9.16 7.49
N GLN A 347 -6.93 8.48 8.59
CA GLN A 347 -7.93 8.14 9.59
C GLN A 347 -8.53 9.39 10.23
N LEU A 348 -7.70 10.39 10.58
CA LEU A 348 -8.20 11.67 11.08
C LEU A 348 -9.08 12.39 10.04
N ILE A 349 -8.66 12.41 8.77
CA ILE A 349 -9.47 12.97 7.67
C ILE A 349 -10.81 12.24 7.56
N GLY A 350 -10.81 10.90 7.71
CA GLY A 350 -12.03 10.10 7.73
C GLY A 350 -12.97 10.46 8.87
N ASP A 351 -12.45 10.59 10.07
CA ASP A 351 -13.23 10.98 11.24
C ASP A 351 -13.84 12.39 11.06
N LEU A 352 -13.06 13.34 10.51
CA LEU A 352 -13.54 14.69 10.21
C LEU A 352 -14.61 14.68 9.12
N THR A 353 -14.40 13.89 8.06
CA THR A 353 -15.38 13.73 6.98
C THR A 353 -16.70 13.16 7.51
N TYR A 354 -16.61 12.18 8.42
CA TYR A 354 -17.76 11.57 9.05
C TYR A 354 -18.57 12.60 9.87
N MET A 355 -17.89 13.45 10.66
CA MET A 355 -18.54 14.52 11.42
C MET A 355 -19.23 15.57 10.54
N VAL A 356 -18.63 15.88 9.38
CA VAL A 356 -19.22 16.85 8.42
C VAL A 356 -20.49 16.28 7.79
N ILE A 357 -20.53 14.97 7.52
CA ILE A 357 -21.67 14.33 6.85
C ILE A 357 -22.80 14.03 7.83
N ASP A 358 -22.49 13.58 9.03
CA ASP A 358 -23.48 13.37 10.09
C ASP A 358 -23.16 14.18 11.35
N PRO A 359 -23.72 15.41 11.45
CA PRO A 359 -23.51 16.28 12.62
C PRO A 359 -24.11 15.73 13.94
N ARG A 360 -24.84 14.61 13.90
CA ARG A 360 -25.41 13.96 15.08
C ARG A 360 -24.38 13.15 15.86
N ILE A 361 -23.24 12.87 15.22
CA ILE A 361 -22.15 12.13 15.85
C ILE A 361 -21.30 13.11 16.62
N ASP A 362 -21.49 13.12 17.94
CA ASP A 362 -20.66 13.88 18.86
C ASP A 362 -19.60 12.96 19.48
N PHE A 363 -18.36 13.15 19.04
CA PHE A 363 -17.22 12.41 19.58
C PHE A 363 -16.70 13.00 20.91
N ASP A 364 -17.17 14.21 21.29
CA ASP A 364 -16.74 14.86 22.52
C ASP A 364 -17.48 14.29 23.77
N ASN A 365 -18.67 13.70 23.60
CA ASN A 365 -19.53 13.20 24.69
C ASN A 365 -19.45 11.67 24.92
N ARG A 366 -18.54 10.95 24.29
CA ARG A 366 -18.25 9.58 24.70
C ARG A 366 -17.29 9.60 25.88
N GLU A 367 -17.85 9.77 27.07
CA GLU A 367 -17.20 9.33 28.31
C GLU A 367 -17.03 7.80 28.23
N VAL A 368 -15.79 7.37 28.39
CA VAL A 368 -15.39 5.95 28.48
C VAL A 368 -15.82 5.41 29.84
#